data_7a549c55cad243f8d3a7484047681ed6
#
_entry.id   7a549c55cad243f8d3a7484047681ed6
#
_cell.length_a   1.000
_cell.length_b   1.000
_cell.length_c   1.000
_cell.angle_alpha   90.00
_cell.angle_beta   90.00
_cell.angle_gamma   90.00
#
_symmetry.space_group_name_H-M   'P 1'
#
loop_
_entity.id
_entity.type
_entity.pdbx_description
1 polymer ?
#
loop_
_entity_poly.entity_id
_entity_poly.type
_entity_poly.pdbx_seq_one_letter_code
_entity_poly.pdbx_strand_id
1 'polypeptide(L)'
;MKNIFTLLILFFSYASFSQDLSVERIWKNYEFSPKRIGGYQAMNDGEHYIKVKDGSLYQYAMNDLSDKGVLFVDGSKFEVDGKKISFDDFQFNSDESKLLLLTNVESIYRHSYQAIYYLYDLKTQKLSPLDATHSPQTLAEYSPDGTKVSFIHGNDIYVKSIVTGKVEKLTQDGKRNKIINGTTDWVY
;
A
#
# COMPACT_ATOMS: atom_id res chain seq x y z
N MET A 1 18.33 -11.03 65.02
CA MET A 1 18.43 -11.47 63.61
C MET A 1 17.18 -11.28 62.81
N LYS A 2 15.96 -11.55 63.34
CA LYS A 2 14.69 -11.36 62.60
C LYS A 2 14.47 -9.91 62.12
N ASN A 3 14.83 -8.91 62.88
CA ASN A 3 14.60 -7.48 62.55
C ASN A 3 15.51 -6.95 61.43
N ILE A 4 16.72 -7.53 61.30
CA ILE A 4 17.68 -7.14 60.21
C ILE A 4 17.18 -7.64 58.87
N PHE A 5 16.56 -8.84 58.84
CA PHE A 5 16.01 -9.41 57.62
C PHE A 5 14.79 -8.62 57.09
N THR A 6 13.94 -8.15 58.00
CA THR A 6 12.80 -7.30 57.67
C THR A 6 13.23 -5.93 57.13
N LEU A 7 14.30 -5.36 57.66
CA LEU A 7 14.86 -4.10 57.22
C LEU A 7 15.49 -4.22 55.81
N LEU A 8 16.13 -5.37 55.52
CA LEU A 8 16.71 -5.66 54.20
C LEU A 8 15.64 -5.81 53.12
N ILE A 9 14.48 -6.43 53.45
CA ILE A 9 13.37 -6.58 52.53
C ILE A 9 12.72 -5.23 52.22
N LEU A 10 12.58 -4.37 53.20
CA LEU A 10 12.06 -3.01 53.01
C LEU A 10 13.00 -2.14 52.12
N PHE A 11 14.32 -2.32 52.20
CA PHE A 11 15.26 -1.59 51.34
C PHE A 11 15.23 -2.03 49.90
N PHE A 12 14.95 -3.31 49.61
CA PHE A 12 14.81 -3.82 48.26
C PHE A 12 13.50 -3.38 47.57
N SER A 13 12.48 -3.03 48.32
CA SER A 13 11.16 -2.60 47.78
C SER A 13 11.19 -1.18 47.17
N TYR A 14 12.23 -0.38 47.43
CA TYR A 14 12.34 0.99 46.89
C TYR A 14 13.21 1.12 45.63
N ALA A 15 13.77 0.04 45.12
CA ALA A 15 14.47 0.04 43.85
C ALA A 15 13.49 -0.11 42.68
N SER A 16 12.50 0.78 42.61
CA SER A 16 11.71 0.94 41.38
C SER A 16 12.58 1.67 40.37
N PHE A 17 13.16 0.93 39.44
CA PHE A 17 13.79 1.53 38.26
C PHE A 17 12.70 2.12 37.37
N SER A 18 12.34 3.38 37.65
CA SER A 18 11.57 4.16 36.69
C SER A 18 12.46 4.40 35.48
N GLN A 19 12.00 3.94 34.32
CA GLN A 19 12.66 4.29 33.07
C GLN A 19 12.35 5.77 32.77
N ASP A 20 13.40 6.60 32.73
CA ASP A 20 13.26 8.01 32.38
C ASP A 20 12.69 8.14 30.94
N LEU A 21 11.46 8.67 30.86
CA LEU A 21 10.86 9.11 29.63
C LEU A 21 11.49 10.45 29.24
N SER A 22 12.28 10.45 28.17
CA SER A 22 12.82 11.69 27.62
C SER A 22 12.27 11.98 26.23
N VAL A 23 12.22 13.26 25.86
CA VAL A 23 11.85 13.71 24.52
C VAL A 23 12.75 13.05 23.47
N GLU A 24 14.02 12.85 23.78
CA GLU A 24 14.97 12.18 22.92
C GLU A 24 14.63 10.71 22.67
N ARG A 25 14.24 9.97 23.70
CA ARG A 25 13.82 8.57 23.58
C ARG A 25 12.53 8.44 22.77
N ILE A 26 11.58 9.37 22.95
CA ILE A 26 10.29 9.35 22.26
C ILE A 26 10.45 9.74 20.78
N TRP A 27 11.08 10.89 20.50
CA TRP A 27 11.06 11.51 19.20
C TRP A 27 12.30 11.29 18.34
N LYS A 28 13.49 11.17 18.95
CA LYS A 28 14.73 10.96 18.22
C LYS A 28 15.03 9.47 18.02
N ASN A 29 14.87 8.68 19.07
CA ASN A 29 15.19 7.26 19.05
C ASN A 29 14.00 6.39 18.68
N TYR A 30 12.78 6.92 18.70
CA TYR A 30 11.53 6.20 18.43
C TYR A 30 11.38 4.91 19.26
N GLU A 31 11.92 4.88 20.49
CA GLU A 31 11.94 3.68 21.33
C GLU A 31 10.56 3.11 21.65
N PHE A 32 9.54 3.98 21.69
CA PHE A 32 8.16 3.62 22.00
C PHE A 32 7.25 3.54 20.77
N SER A 33 7.84 3.56 19.57
CA SER A 33 7.03 3.43 18.35
C SER A 33 6.37 2.06 18.31
N PRO A 34 5.06 1.99 18.01
CA PRO A 34 4.38 0.72 17.89
C PRO A 34 4.98 -0.09 16.72
N LYS A 35 5.13 -1.38 16.90
CA LYS A 35 5.42 -2.28 15.78
C LYS A 35 4.22 -2.24 14.84
N ARG A 36 4.41 -1.73 13.65
CA ARG A 36 3.38 -1.74 12.61
C ARG A 36 3.44 -3.08 11.89
N ILE A 37 2.29 -3.67 11.69
CA ILE A 37 2.13 -4.73 10.70
C ILE A 37 2.06 -3.99 9.36
N GLY A 38 3.13 -4.06 8.57
CA GLY A 38 3.20 -3.41 7.25
C GLY A 38 2.20 -4.02 6.27
N GLY A 39 1.85 -3.24 5.25
CA GLY A 39 0.85 -3.51 4.22
C GLY A 39 0.56 -4.99 3.95
N TYR A 40 -0.60 -5.44 4.41
CA TYR A 40 -1.16 -6.73 4.04
C TYR A 40 -2.55 -6.51 3.45
N GLN A 41 -2.93 -7.35 2.52
CA GLN A 41 -4.26 -7.36 1.96
C GLN A 41 -4.86 -8.75 2.15
N ALA A 42 -6.01 -8.81 2.86
CA ALA A 42 -6.77 -10.06 3.01
C ALA A 42 -7.31 -10.49 1.65
N MET A 43 -7.30 -11.79 1.39
CA MET A 43 -7.90 -12.38 0.19
C MET A 43 -9.38 -12.70 0.41
N ASN A 44 -10.12 -12.80 -0.68
CA ASN A 44 -11.56 -13.06 -0.68
C ASN A 44 -11.94 -14.43 -0.11
N ASP A 45 -11.00 -15.37 -0.04
CA ASP A 45 -11.21 -16.70 0.54
C ASP A 45 -11.38 -16.68 2.07
N GLY A 46 -11.00 -15.55 2.73
CA GLY A 46 -11.07 -15.40 4.18
C GLY A 46 -10.06 -16.23 4.97
N GLU A 47 -9.17 -16.94 4.29
CA GLU A 47 -8.18 -17.85 4.89
C GLU A 47 -6.73 -17.34 4.67
N HIS A 48 -6.52 -16.49 3.67
CA HIS A 48 -5.19 -16.01 3.29
C HIS A 48 -5.11 -14.49 3.26
N TYR A 49 -3.88 -14.01 3.32
CA TYR A 49 -3.54 -12.62 3.06
C TYR A 49 -2.25 -12.52 2.24
N ILE A 50 -2.12 -11.43 1.50
CA ILE A 50 -0.92 -11.11 0.73
C ILE A 50 -0.11 -10.04 1.45
N LYS A 51 1.20 -10.20 1.44
CA LYS A 51 2.16 -9.25 1.99
C LYS A 51 3.28 -9.00 1.00
N VAL A 52 3.72 -7.74 0.90
CA VAL A 52 4.90 -7.39 0.12
C VAL A 52 6.16 -7.75 0.92
N LYS A 53 7.07 -8.47 0.29
CA LYS A 53 8.38 -8.78 0.83
C LYS A 53 9.41 -8.80 -0.31
N ASP A 54 10.49 -8.05 -0.15
CA ASP A 54 11.60 -7.96 -1.12
C ASP A 54 11.13 -7.68 -2.56
N GLY A 55 10.14 -6.76 -2.71
CA GLY A 55 9.57 -6.38 -4.00
C GLY A 55 8.72 -7.45 -4.68
N SER A 56 8.35 -8.51 -3.97
CA SER A 56 7.48 -9.60 -4.45
C SER A 56 6.27 -9.76 -3.53
N LEU A 57 5.22 -10.41 -4.02
CA LEU A 57 4.03 -10.71 -3.24
C LEU A 57 4.10 -12.14 -2.71
N TYR A 58 3.88 -12.29 -1.42
CA TYR A 58 3.83 -13.58 -0.73
C TYR A 58 2.46 -13.79 -0.11
N GLN A 59 1.93 -14.99 -0.27
CA GLN A 59 0.68 -15.42 0.36
C GLN A 59 0.96 -16.10 1.69
N TYR A 60 0.19 -15.78 2.70
CA TYR A 60 0.25 -16.32 4.04
C TYR A 60 -1.11 -16.85 4.46
N ALA A 61 -1.15 -17.93 5.21
CA ALA A 61 -2.36 -18.42 5.84
C ALA A 61 -2.63 -17.66 7.15
N MET A 62 -3.88 -17.24 7.39
CA MET A 62 -4.25 -16.46 8.59
C MET A 62 -4.10 -17.27 9.89
N ASN A 63 -4.17 -18.59 9.82
CA ASN A 63 -4.04 -19.49 10.96
C ASN A 63 -2.62 -20.02 11.20
N ASP A 64 -1.66 -19.65 10.34
CA ASP A 64 -0.26 -20.07 10.48
C ASP A 64 0.62 -18.95 11.05
N LEU A 65 1.05 -19.14 12.29
CA LEU A 65 1.93 -18.21 13.01
C LEU A 65 3.42 -18.38 12.65
N SER A 66 3.76 -19.30 11.76
CA SER A 66 5.16 -19.57 11.39
C SER A 66 5.81 -18.49 10.53
N ASP A 67 5.04 -17.51 10.04
CA ASP A 67 5.47 -16.43 9.11
C ASP A 67 6.15 -16.97 7.84
N LYS A 68 5.75 -18.17 7.42
CA LYS A 68 6.24 -18.79 6.17
C LYS A 68 5.29 -18.49 5.03
N GLY A 69 5.55 -17.39 4.34
CA GLY A 69 4.82 -17.06 3.12
C GLY A 69 5.24 -17.91 1.92
N VAL A 70 4.27 -18.21 1.06
CA VAL A 70 4.51 -18.83 -0.25
C VAL A 70 4.60 -17.73 -1.31
N LEU A 71 5.59 -17.78 -2.19
CA LEU A 71 5.72 -16.82 -3.28
C LEU A 71 4.47 -16.86 -4.15
N PHE A 72 3.73 -15.75 -4.21
CA PHE A 72 2.50 -15.60 -4.98
C PHE A 72 2.77 -14.93 -6.33
N VAL A 73 3.52 -13.81 -6.31
CA VAL A 73 3.96 -13.11 -7.53
C VAL A 73 5.43 -12.70 -7.37
N ASP A 74 6.24 -13.08 -8.33
CA ASP A 74 7.65 -12.71 -8.39
C ASP A 74 7.82 -11.32 -9.03
N GLY A 75 7.94 -10.28 -8.20
CA GLY A 75 8.10 -8.90 -8.66
C GLY A 75 9.43 -8.64 -9.38
N SER A 76 10.43 -9.52 -9.23
CA SER A 76 11.69 -9.40 -9.97
C SER A 76 11.53 -9.56 -11.48
N LYS A 77 10.39 -10.14 -11.91
CA LYS A 77 10.02 -10.35 -13.32
C LYS A 77 9.23 -9.19 -13.92
N PHE A 78 8.86 -8.21 -13.11
CA PHE A 78 8.12 -7.06 -13.63
C PHE A 78 9.02 -6.23 -14.55
N GLU A 79 8.65 -6.24 -15.82
CA GLU A 79 9.38 -5.55 -16.87
C GLU A 79 8.43 -5.05 -17.96
N VAL A 80 8.65 -3.82 -18.40
CA VAL A 80 7.95 -3.19 -19.52
C VAL A 80 8.97 -2.49 -20.40
N ASP A 81 9.00 -2.80 -21.69
CA ASP A 81 9.93 -2.24 -22.68
C ASP A 81 11.40 -2.33 -22.26
N GLY A 82 11.80 -3.46 -21.67
CA GLY A 82 13.16 -3.71 -21.20
C GLY A 82 13.55 -3.00 -19.91
N LYS A 83 12.60 -2.31 -19.25
CA LYS A 83 12.83 -1.63 -17.98
C LYS A 83 12.21 -2.39 -16.84
N LYS A 84 12.96 -2.63 -15.79
CA LYS A 84 12.47 -3.20 -14.54
C LYS A 84 11.52 -2.24 -13.85
N ILE A 85 10.40 -2.77 -13.38
CA ILE A 85 9.37 -2.03 -12.65
C ILE A 85 9.36 -2.50 -11.21
N SER A 86 9.62 -1.58 -10.28
CA SER A 86 9.35 -1.77 -8.86
C SER A 86 8.03 -1.10 -8.51
N PHE A 87 7.29 -1.65 -7.57
CA PHE A 87 6.02 -1.08 -7.14
C PHE A 87 6.07 -0.68 -5.66
N ASP A 88 5.29 0.35 -5.34
CA ASP A 88 5.17 0.90 -3.99
C ASP A 88 3.97 0.30 -3.25
N ASP A 89 2.89 -0.02 -4.00
CA ASP A 89 1.67 -0.61 -3.47
C ASP A 89 0.92 -1.38 -4.57
N PHE A 90 -0.11 -2.14 -4.18
CA PHE A 90 -0.91 -2.94 -5.11
C PHE A 90 -2.38 -3.03 -4.66
N GLN A 91 -3.26 -3.30 -5.60
CA GLN A 91 -4.68 -3.55 -5.39
C GLN A 91 -5.14 -4.71 -6.27
N PHE A 92 -5.91 -5.66 -5.71
CA PHE A 92 -6.61 -6.66 -6.50
C PHE A 92 -7.87 -6.10 -7.15
N ASN A 93 -8.25 -6.67 -8.30
CA ASN A 93 -9.62 -6.57 -8.77
C ASN A 93 -10.55 -7.51 -7.97
N SER A 94 -11.87 -7.42 -8.19
CA SER A 94 -12.88 -8.11 -7.39
C SER A 94 -12.76 -9.63 -7.36
N ASP A 95 -12.26 -10.28 -8.40
CA ASP A 95 -12.07 -11.73 -8.50
C ASP A 95 -10.62 -12.18 -8.24
N GLU A 96 -9.77 -11.25 -7.81
CA GLU A 96 -8.35 -11.49 -7.51
C GLU A 96 -7.54 -12.09 -8.68
N SER A 97 -7.99 -11.91 -9.90
CA SER A 97 -7.29 -12.37 -11.11
C SER A 97 -6.26 -11.39 -11.66
N LYS A 98 -6.31 -10.13 -11.20
CA LYS A 98 -5.45 -9.04 -11.68
C LYS A 98 -5.01 -8.13 -10.55
N LEU A 99 -3.87 -7.51 -10.76
CA LEU A 99 -3.31 -6.49 -9.88
C LEU A 99 -3.25 -5.14 -10.58
N LEU A 100 -3.57 -4.10 -9.86
CA LEU A 100 -3.23 -2.73 -10.17
C LEU A 100 -2.04 -2.36 -9.30
N LEU A 101 -0.87 -2.15 -9.91
CA LEU A 101 0.37 -1.80 -9.22
C LEU A 101 0.59 -0.30 -9.27
N LEU A 102 0.92 0.29 -8.13
CA LEU A 102 1.32 1.68 -8.01
C LEU A 102 2.84 1.77 -8.03
N THR A 103 3.37 2.67 -8.84
CA THR A 103 4.82 2.89 -8.97
C THR A 103 5.12 4.38 -9.00
N ASN A 104 6.33 4.77 -8.60
CA ASN A 104 6.77 6.16 -8.63
C ASN A 104 5.77 7.10 -7.96
N VAL A 105 5.37 6.75 -6.73
CA VAL A 105 4.40 7.54 -5.96
C VAL A 105 5.01 8.87 -5.57
N GLU A 106 4.39 9.96 -6.03
CA GLU A 106 4.72 11.33 -5.67
C GLU A 106 3.62 11.91 -4.78
N SER A 107 3.94 12.19 -3.53
CA SER A 107 3.01 12.82 -2.60
C SER A 107 2.72 14.26 -3.04
N ILE A 108 1.43 14.61 -3.12
CA ILE A 108 0.97 15.99 -3.37
C ILE A 108 0.71 16.67 -2.03
N TYR A 109 -0.05 15.99 -1.15
CA TYR A 109 -0.32 16.42 0.21
C TYR A 109 -0.50 15.19 1.11
N ARG A 110 -1.10 15.31 2.32
CA ARG A 110 -1.18 14.24 3.35
C ARG A 110 -1.66 12.89 2.82
N HIS A 111 -2.72 12.88 2.03
CA HIS A 111 -3.35 11.66 1.51
C HIS A 111 -3.48 11.67 -0.01
N SER A 112 -3.17 12.81 -0.66
CA SER A 112 -3.20 12.92 -2.10
C SER A 112 -1.82 12.66 -2.70
N TYR A 113 -1.80 11.88 -3.75
CA TYR A 113 -0.59 11.52 -4.49
C TYR A 113 -0.92 11.30 -5.96
N GLN A 114 0.09 11.34 -6.78
CA GLN A 114 0.05 10.83 -8.15
C GLN A 114 1.04 9.68 -8.30
N ALA A 115 0.75 8.78 -9.20
CA ALA A 115 1.56 7.59 -9.44
C ALA A 115 1.51 7.17 -10.91
N ILE A 116 2.42 6.30 -11.31
CA ILE A 116 2.32 5.56 -12.55
C ILE A 116 1.72 4.19 -12.23
N TYR A 117 0.64 3.83 -12.90
CA TYR A 117 -0.05 2.59 -12.64
C TYR A 117 0.18 1.56 -13.73
N TYR A 118 0.30 0.31 -13.31
CA TYR A 118 0.41 -0.85 -14.19
C TYR A 118 -0.66 -1.89 -13.86
N LEU A 119 -1.12 -2.59 -14.88
CA LEU A 119 -2.01 -3.73 -14.77
C LEU A 119 -1.19 -5.01 -14.93
N TYR A 120 -1.32 -5.91 -13.98
CA TYR A 120 -0.72 -7.24 -14.04
C TYR A 120 -1.80 -8.31 -14.05
N ASP A 121 -1.78 -9.17 -15.05
CA ASP A 121 -2.69 -10.31 -15.15
C ASP A 121 -2.03 -11.55 -14.58
N LEU A 122 -2.61 -12.11 -13.52
CA LEU A 122 -2.03 -13.25 -12.80
C LEU A 122 -1.98 -14.53 -13.64
N LYS A 123 -2.94 -14.72 -14.53
CA LYS A 123 -3.02 -15.92 -15.39
C LYS A 123 -1.98 -15.90 -16.50
N THR A 124 -1.86 -14.76 -17.17
CA THR A 124 -0.93 -14.62 -18.31
C THR A 124 0.44 -14.13 -17.90
N GLN A 125 0.60 -13.68 -16.65
CA GLN A 125 1.80 -13.06 -16.09
C GLN A 125 2.27 -11.84 -16.91
N LYS A 126 1.34 -11.13 -17.55
CA LYS A 126 1.63 -9.96 -18.36
C LYS A 126 1.45 -8.68 -17.58
N LEU A 127 2.49 -7.85 -17.58
CA LEU A 127 2.48 -6.49 -17.07
C LEU A 127 2.29 -5.50 -18.21
N SER A 128 1.43 -4.49 -18.04
CA SER A 128 1.21 -3.43 -19.01
C SER A 128 0.87 -2.11 -18.30
N PRO A 129 1.21 -0.94 -18.86
CA PRO A 129 0.78 0.35 -18.30
C PRO A 129 -0.75 0.43 -18.24
N LEU A 130 -1.28 1.07 -17.19
CA LEU A 130 -2.71 1.42 -17.13
C LEU A 130 -3.06 2.31 -18.33
N ASP A 131 -2.37 3.42 -18.46
CA ASP A 131 -2.42 4.27 -19.65
C ASP A 131 -1.09 5.06 -19.76
N ALA A 132 -0.35 4.80 -20.83
CA ALA A 132 0.92 5.48 -21.08
C ALA A 132 0.73 6.93 -21.58
N THR A 133 -0.43 7.23 -22.17
CA THR A 133 -0.71 8.56 -22.75
C THR A 133 -1.07 9.57 -21.68
N HIS A 134 -1.85 9.14 -20.67
CA HIS A 134 -2.32 9.99 -19.58
C HIS A 134 -1.65 9.56 -18.27
N SER A 135 -0.38 9.90 -18.11
CA SER A 135 0.46 9.55 -16.94
C SER A 135 1.19 10.80 -16.45
N PRO A 136 1.42 11.02 -15.14
CA PRO A 136 0.94 10.17 -14.04
C PRO A 136 -0.57 10.27 -13.82
N GLN A 137 -1.14 9.31 -13.09
CA GLN A 137 -2.54 9.26 -12.72
C GLN A 137 -2.75 9.48 -11.22
N THR A 138 -3.97 9.86 -10.84
CA THR A 138 -4.42 9.89 -9.44
C THR A 138 -5.68 9.04 -9.29
N LEU A 139 -5.88 8.48 -8.09
CA LEU A 139 -7.09 7.73 -7.71
C LEU A 139 -7.49 6.65 -8.74
N ALA A 140 -6.53 5.85 -9.18
CA ALA A 140 -6.85 4.73 -10.05
C ALA A 140 -7.46 3.59 -9.22
N GLU A 141 -8.67 3.16 -9.60
CA GLU A 141 -9.44 2.14 -8.89
C GLU A 141 -10.19 1.23 -9.85
N TYR A 142 -10.31 -0.05 -9.49
CA TYR A 142 -11.16 -0.99 -10.20
C TYR A 142 -12.65 -0.67 -10.01
N SER A 143 -13.45 -0.90 -11.04
CA SER A 143 -14.90 -1.01 -10.88
C SER A 143 -15.25 -2.23 -10.02
N PRO A 144 -16.42 -2.22 -9.33
CA PRO A 144 -16.83 -3.33 -8.47
C PRO A 144 -16.90 -4.69 -9.19
N ASP A 145 -17.18 -4.69 -10.48
CA ASP A 145 -17.20 -5.89 -11.34
C ASP A 145 -15.82 -6.28 -11.89
N GLY A 146 -14.75 -5.52 -11.56
CA GLY A 146 -13.39 -5.75 -12.01
C GLY A 146 -13.12 -5.58 -13.50
N THR A 147 -14.11 -5.10 -14.27
CA THR A 147 -14.00 -5.01 -15.76
C THR A 147 -13.40 -3.70 -16.26
N LYS A 148 -13.32 -2.70 -15.40
CA LYS A 148 -12.81 -1.36 -15.72
C LYS A 148 -11.89 -0.84 -14.64
N VAL A 149 -11.07 0.15 -14.99
CA VAL A 149 -10.33 0.99 -14.04
C VAL A 149 -10.63 2.43 -14.36
N SER A 150 -11.09 3.19 -13.36
CA SER A 150 -11.20 4.64 -13.42
C SER A 150 -9.90 5.28 -12.93
N PHE A 151 -9.54 6.42 -13.47
CA PHE A 151 -8.41 7.22 -12.99
C PHE A 151 -8.59 8.69 -13.37
N ILE A 152 -7.82 9.57 -12.74
CA ILE A 152 -7.81 11.00 -13.01
C ILE A 152 -6.46 11.40 -13.59
N HIS A 153 -6.51 12.22 -14.62
CA HIS A 153 -5.34 12.87 -15.20
C HIS A 153 -5.71 14.28 -15.69
N GLY A 154 -4.91 15.28 -15.36
CA GLY A 154 -5.10 16.66 -15.83
C GLY A 154 -6.45 17.30 -15.44
N ASN A 155 -7.00 16.94 -14.28
CA ASN A 155 -8.32 17.34 -13.74
C ASN A 155 -9.54 16.75 -14.48
N ASP A 156 -9.34 15.71 -15.29
CA ASP A 156 -10.42 14.98 -15.96
C ASP A 156 -10.43 13.50 -15.57
N ILE A 157 -11.62 12.91 -15.62
CA ILE A 157 -11.87 11.51 -15.31
C ILE A 157 -11.76 10.68 -16.58
N TYR A 158 -11.04 9.59 -16.48
CA TYR A 158 -10.86 8.58 -17.50
C TYR A 158 -11.30 7.21 -17.01
N VAL A 159 -11.73 6.36 -17.92
CA VAL A 159 -12.06 4.95 -17.65
C VAL A 159 -11.41 4.08 -18.71
N LYS A 160 -10.67 3.07 -18.26
CA LYS A 160 -10.12 2.02 -19.12
C LYS A 160 -10.94 0.75 -18.99
N SER A 161 -11.38 0.19 -20.12
CA SER A 161 -11.91 -1.18 -20.17
C SER A 161 -10.75 -2.16 -20.12
N ILE A 162 -10.78 -3.07 -19.15
CA ILE A 162 -9.75 -4.13 -19.01
C ILE A 162 -9.87 -5.16 -20.15
N VAL A 163 -11.09 -5.41 -20.62
CA VAL A 163 -11.35 -6.40 -21.68
C VAL A 163 -10.88 -5.92 -23.05
N THR A 164 -11.23 -4.68 -23.41
CA THR A 164 -10.91 -4.12 -24.73
C THR A 164 -9.64 -3.31 -24.79
N GLY A 165 -9.12 -2.90 -23.63
CA GLY A 165 -8.00 -1.96 -23.51
C GLY A 165 -8.34 -0.51 -23.85
N LYS A 166 -9.61 -0.22 -24.28
CA LYS A 166 -10.02 1.13 -24.67
C LYS A 166 -10.05 2.05 -23.47
N VAL A 167 -9.49 3.25 -23.62
CA VAL A 167 -9.58 4.34 -22.66
C VAL A 167 -10.59 5.37 -23.16
N GLU A 168 -11.49 5.78 -22.30
CA GLU A 168 -12.49 6.83 -22.56
C GLU A 168 -12.31 7.98 -21.57
N LYS A 169 -12.30 9.20 -22.08
CA LYS A 169 -12.33 10.42 -21.29
C LYS A 169 -13.78 10.76 -20.99
N LEU A 170 -14.19 10.73 -19.72
CA LEU A 170 -15.57 10.96 -19.30
C LEU A 170 -15.92 12.44 -19.14
N THR A 171 -14.96 13.25 -18.68
CA THR A 171 -15.13 14.71 -18.55
C THR A 171 -14.16 15.41 -19.48
N GLN A 172 -14.53 16.62 -19.96
CA GLN A 172 -13.74 17.33 -20.97
C GLN A 172 -13.46 18.80 -20.62
N ASP A 173 -13.92 19.23 -19.45
CA ASP A 173 -13.89 20.62 -19.01
C ASP A 173 -12.89 20.86 -17.88
N GLY A 174 -12.10 19.85 -17.52
CA GLY A 174 -11.09 19.93 -16.48
C GLY A 174 -10.08 21.05 -16.74
N LYS A 175 -9.92 21.93 -15.77
CA LYS A 175 -9.03 23.09 -15.89
C LYS A 175 -8.40 23.40 -14.54
N ARG A 176 -7.08 23.38 -14.48
CA ARG A 176 -6.32 23.69 -13.27
C ARG A 176 -6.83 24.95 -12.57
N ASN A 177 -7.08 24.87 -11.27
CA ASN A 177 -7.57 25.93 -10.39
C ASN A 177 -8.95 26.51 -10.79
N LYS A 178 -9.73 25.78 -11.59
CA LYS A 178 -11.08 26.23 -12.01
C LYS A 178 -12.11 25.10 -11.97
N ILE A 179 -11.84 23.98 -12.63
CA ILE A 179 -12.74 22.83 -12.70
C ILE A 179 -11.90 21.60 -12.45
N ILE A 180 -12.21 20.92 -11.36
CA ILE A 180 -11.51 19.71 -10.91
C ILE A 180 -12.54 18.59 -10.87
N ASN A 181 -12.38 17.63 -11.77
CA ASN A 181 -13.28 16.49 -11.86
C ASN A 181 -12.69 15.29 -11.11
N GLY A 182 -13.49 14.66 -10.28
CA GLY A 182 -13.20 13.37 -9.64
C GLY A 182 -12.28 13.41 -8.43
N THR A 183 -11.77 14.58 -8.04
CA THR A 183 -10.99 14.76 -6.82
C THR A 183 -11.35 16.06 -6.13
N THR A 184 -10.88 16.26 -4.91
CA THR A 184 -11.07 17.48 -4.15
C THR A 184 -10.09 18.56 -4.58
N ASP A 185 -10.44 19.81 -4.35
CA ASP A 185 -9.62 21.00 -4.67
C ASP A 185 -8.59 21.35 -3.59
N TRP A 186 -8.74 20.77 -2.40
CA TRP A 186 -7.94 21.06 -1.23
C TRP A 186 -7.59 19.78 -0.47
N VAL A 187 -7.15 19.88 0.68
CA VAL A 187 -6.44 19.02 1.63
C VAL A 187 -7.10 17.64 1.97
N TYR A 188 -7.90 17.07 1.17
CA TYR A 188 -8.59 15.81 1.53
C TYR A 188 -7.99 14.58 0.87
#